data_b72fb93183ab4edf959d55c9bc8800c7
#
_entry.id   b72fb93183ab4edf959d55c9bc8800c7
#
_cell.length_a   1.000
_cell.length_b   1.000
_cell.length_c   1.000
_cell.angle_alpha   90.00
_cell.angle_beta   90.00
_cell.angle_gamma   90.00
#
_symmetry.space_group_name_H-M   'P 1'
#
loop_
_entity.id
_entity.type
_entity.pdbx_description
1 polymer ?
#
loop_
_entity_poly.entity_id
_entity_poly.type
_entity_poly.pdbx_seq_one_letter_code
_entity_poly.pdbx_strand_id
1 'polypeptide(L)'
;MAEAVRWSRRGARVNTISPGIIITPLAKDELTGPRGEGYRRMIDLSPAGRAGTPDEVGSVGALLMGPDGGFITGSDFLMDGGVTASYWYGELAPRPALDHAEPPLNGS
;
A
#
# COMPACT_ATOMS: atom_id res chain seq x y z
N MET A 1 -13.65 -3.61 8.84
CA MET A 1 -13.30 -2.76 10.00
C MET A 1 -14.45 -2.63 10.98
N ALA A 2 -14.28 -3.24 12.13
CA ALA A 2 -15.31 -3.19 13.18
C ALA A 2 -15.54 -1.78 13.71
N GLU A 3 -14.47 -0.97 13.80
CA GLU A 3 -14.57 0.41 14.24
C GLU A 3 -15.45 1.25 13.31
N ALA A 4 -15.39 0.99 12.02
CA ALA A 4 -16.20 1.75 11.06
C ALA A 4 -17.69 1.52 11.30
N VAL A 5 -18.09 0.29 11.61
CA VAL A 5 -19.49 -0.02 11.92
C VAL A 5 -19.92 0.67 13.20
N ARG A 6 -19.06 0.66 14.22
CA ARG A 6 -19.36 1.31 15.50
C ARG A 6 -19.50 2.82 15.35
N TRP A 7 -18.59 3.46 14.64
CA TRP A 7 -18.60 4.90 14.49
C TRP A 7 -19.66 5.40 13.53
N SER A 8 -20.09 4.54 12.58
CA SER A 8 -21.13 4.94 11.62
C SER A 8 -22.45 5.28 12.33
N ARG A 9 -22.69 4.67 13.47
CA ARG A 9 -23.89 4.95 14.28
C ARG A 9 -23.88 6.38 14.84
N ARG A 10 -22.72 7.02 14.86
CA ARG A 10 -22.56 8.41 15.28
C ARG A 10 -22.34 9.36 14.11
N GLY A 11 -22.56 8.89 12.88
CA GLY A 11 -22.38 9.69 11.69
C GLY A 11 -20.93 9.88 11.26
N ALA A 12 -20.00 9.12 11.84
CA ALA A 12 -18.58 9.24 11.49
C ALA A 12 -18.16 8.14 10.52
N ARG A 13 -17.21 8.49 9.64
CA ARG A 13 -16.57 7.51 8.73
C ARG A 13 -15.19 7.17 9.25
N VAL A 14 -14.81 5.90 9.13
CA VAL A 14 -13.48 5.44 9.56
C VAL A 14 -12.86 4.63 8.43
N ASN A 15 -11.73 5.09 7.93
CA ASN A 15 -10.93 4.39 6.94
C ASN A 15 -9.49 4.39 7.39
N THR A 16 -8.68 3.50 6.81
CA THR A 16 -7.25 3.47 7.07
C THR A 16 -6.49 3.59 5.77
N ILE A 17 -5.25 4.06 5.88
CA ILE A 17 -4.28 4.05 4.79
C ILE A 17 -3.09 3.23 5.26
N SER A 18 -2.69 2.25 4.45
CA SER A 18 -1.51 1.44 4.72
C SER A 18 -0.45 1.79 3.68
N PRO A 19 0.45 2.73 3.99
CA PRO A 19 1.48 3.14 3.04
C PRO A 19 2.63 2.14 3.02
N GLY A 20 3.24 1.98 1.84
CA GLY A 20 4.47 1.23 1.71
C GLY A 20 5.68 2.11 1.97
N ILE A 21 6.69 2.02 1.11
CA ILE A 21 7.91 2.82 1.26
C ILE A 21 7.64 4.23 0.73
N ILE A 22 7.66 5.20 1.64
CA ILE A 22 7.40 6.60 1.34
C ILE A 22 8.69 7.37 1.58
N ILE A 23 9.03 8.28 0.66
CA ILE A 23 10.24 9.11 0.79
C ILE A 23 10.02 10.15 1.89
N THR A 24 10.69 9.92 3.00
CA THR A 24 10.77 10.80 4.15
C THR A 24 12.24 10.87 4.58
N PRO A 25 12.64 11.80 5.44
CA PRO A 25 14.03 11.82 5.93
C PRO A 25 14.44 10.49 6.57
N LEU A 26 13.56 9.86 7.33
CA LEU A 26 13.86 8.56 7.94
C LEU A 26 14.03 7.48 6.88
N ALA A 27 13.16 7.44 5.89
CA ALA A 27 13.25 6.45 4.82
C ALA A 27 14.54 6.59 4.01
N LYS A 28 14.98 7.84 3.79
CA LYS A 28 16.28 8.06 3.12
C LYS A 28 17.43 7.46 3.92
N ASP A 29 17.41 7.62 5.22
CA ASP A 29 18.43 7.01 6.09
C ASP A 29 18.40 5.49 6.02
N GLU A 30 17.21 4.91 6.01
CA GLU A 30 17.05 3.47 5.89
C GLU A 30 17.55 2.94 4.55
N LEU A 31 17.32 3.68 3.46
CA LEU A 31 17.78 3.29 2.13
C LEU A 31 19.30 3.32 2.00
N THR A 32 19.98 4.13 2.80
CA THR A 32 21.45 4.20 2.80
C THR A 32 22.08 3.35 3.90
N GLY A 33 21.28 2.79 4.81
CA GLY A 33 21.74 1.99 5.91
C GLY A 33 21.92 0.51 5.55
N PRO A 34 22.18 -0.34 6.56
CA PRO A 34 22.45 -1.77 6.32
C PRO A 34 21.31 -2.53 5.66
N ARG A 35 20.06 -2.07 5.82
CA ARG A 35 18.89 -2.71 5.22
C ARG A 35 18.48 -2.09 3.90
N GLY A 36 19.22 -1.08 3.44
CA GLY A 36 18.84 -0.30 2.28
C GLY A 36 18.78 -1.10 1.00
N GLU A 37 19.64 -2.11 0.86
CA GLU A 37 19.66 -2.93 -0.34
C GLU A 37 18.36 -3.71 -0.53
N GLY A 38 17.83 -4.28 0.55
CA GLY A 38 16.54 -4.97 0.50
C GLY A 38 15.40 -4.05 0.14
N TYR A 39 15.36 -2.87 0.73
CA TYR A 39 14.34 -1.88 0.40
C TYR A 39 14.47 -1.40 -1.04
N ARG A 40 15.69 -1.15 -1.52
CA ARG A 40 15.89 -0.73 -2.91
C ARG A 40 15.43 -1.81 -3.88
N ARG A 41 15.67 -3.08 -3.57
CA ARG A 41 15.19 -4.18 -4.39
C ARG A 41 13.67 -4.19 -4.46
N MET A 42 12.99 -4.01 -3.31
CA MET A 42 11.54 -3.97 -3.28
C MET A 42 11.00 -2.82 -4.14
N ILE A 43 11.62 -1.65 -4.06
CA ILE A 43 11.22 -0.51 -4.87
C ILE A 43 11.44 -0.78 -6.34
N ASP A 44 12.63 -1.25 -6.72
CA ASP A 44 12.99 -1.45 -8.12
C ASP A 44 12.13 -2.51 -8.79
N LEU A 45 11.75 -3.54 -8.06
CA LEU A 45 10.94 -4.64 -8.60
C LEU A 45 9.44 -4.43 -8.41
N SER A 46 9.04 -3.37 -7.73
CA SER A 46 7.62 -3.08 -7.59
C SER A 46 7.05 -2.55 -8.92
N PRO A 47 5.75 -2.76 -9.15
CA PRO A 47 5.13 -2.23 -10.38
C PRO A 47 5.30 -0.74 -10.58
N ALA A 48 5.28 0.06 -9.50
CA ALA A 48 5.50 1.50 -9.62
C ALA A 48 6.96 1.86 -9.90
N GLY A 49 7.90 1.03 -9.49
CA GLY A 49 9.33 1.24 -9.73
C GLY A 49 9.93 2.39 -8.95
N ARG A 50 9.24 2.89 -7.94
CA ARG A 50 9.69 4.02 -7.12
C ARG A 50 9.03 3.99 -5.76
N ALA A 51 9.59 4.72 -4.82
CA ALA A 51 8.94 4.98 -3.54
C ALA A 51 7.82 6.01 -3.73
N GLY A 52 6.84 5.98 -2.85
CA GLY A 52 5.78 6.99 -2.85
C GLY A 52 6.22 8.28 -2.20
N THR A 53 5.39 9.30 -2.29
CA THR A 53 5.65 10.60 -1.68
C THR A 53 4.61 10.90 -0.60
N PRO A 54 4.97 11.73 0.40
CA PRO A 54 3.97 12.17 1.39
C PRO A 54 2.76 12.84 0.76
N ASP A 55 2.96 13.58 -0.33
CA ASP A 55 1.85 14.25 -1.02
C ASP A 55 0.86 13.25 -1.60
N GLU A 56 1.35 12.12 -2.12
CA GLU A 56 0.47 11.08 -2.63
C GLU A 56 -0.41 10.48 -1.53
N VAL A 57 0.17 10.23 -0.36
CA VAL A 57 -0.61 9.77 0.79
C VAL A 57 -1.59 10.83 1.24
N GLY A 58 -1.14 12.09 1.30
CA GLY A 58 -1.99 13.21 1.69
C GLY A 58 -3.17 13.42 0.75
N SER A 59 -2.98 13.20 -0.55
CA SER A 59 -4.07 13.32 -1.53
C SER A 59 -5.17 12.30 -1.28
N VAL A 60 -4.80 11.06 -0.98
CA VAL A 60 -5.79 10.04 -0.63
C VAL A 60 -6.48 10.38 0.68
N GLY A 61 -5.73 10.85 1.68
CA GLY A 61 -6.31 11.30 2.95
C GLY A 61 -7.32 12.42 2.75
N ALA A 62 -7.00 13.39 1.92
CA ALA A 62 -7.90 14.49 1.63
C ALA A 62 -9.18 14.01 0.94
N LEU A 63 -9.07 13.07 0.01
CA LEU A 63 -10.23 12.47 -0.64
C LEU A 63 -11.14 11.80 0.39
N LEU A 64 -10.55 10.99 1.28
CA LEU A 64 -11.31 10.23 2.26
C LEU A 64 -12.00 11.12 3.29
N MET A 65 -11.39 12.24 3.65
CA MET A 65 -11.95 13.18 4.62
C MET A 65 -12.90 14.20 4.00
N GLY A 66 -12.87 14.35 2.69
CA GLY A 66 -13.67 15.34 1.99
C GLY A 66 -15.02 14.81 1.54
N PRO A 67 -15.81 15.67 0.88
CA PRO A 67 -17.16 15.27 0.43
C PRO A 67 -17.14 14.18 -0.65
N ASP A 68 -16.08 14.10 -1.43
CA ASP A 68 -15.97 13.06 -2.46
C ASP A 68 -15.81 11.67 -1.86
N GLY A 69 -15.36 11.57 -0.61
CA GLY A 69 -15.27 10.31 0.11
C GLY A 69 -16.52 9.95 0.92
N GLY A 70 -17.62 10.63 0.69
CA GLY A 70 -18.83 10.48 1.51
C GLY A 70 -19.42 9.08 1.53
N PHE A 71 -19.19 8.28 0.51
CA PHE A 71 -19.68 6.91 0.44
C PHE A 71 -18.61 5.87 0.79
N ILE A 72 -17.46 6.30 1.33
CA ILE A 72 -16.33 5.42 1.66
C ILE A 72 -16.18 5.33 3.17
N THR A 73 -16.38 4.14 3.72
CA THR A 73 -16.11 3.88 5.13
C THR A 73 -15.82 2.38 5.30
N GLY A 74 -15.02 2.04 6.29
CA GLY A 74 -14.68 0.66 6.58
C GLY A 74 -13.62 0.07 5.65
N SER A 75 -12.91 0.90 4.90
CA SER A 75 -11.95 0.45 3.90
C SER A 75 -10.53 0.71 4.34
N ASP A 76 -9.60 -0.13 3.87
CA ASP A 76 -8.18 0.10 3.97
C ASP A 76 -7.63 0.36 2.58
N PHE A 77 -6.86 1.43 2.43
CA PHE A 77 -6.27 1.83 1.16
C PHE A 77 -4.78 1.53 1.18
N LEU A 78 -4.41 0.47 0.48
CA LEU A 78 -3.02 0.06 0.38
C LEU A 78 -2.32 0.91 -0.68
N MET A 79 -1.30 1.66 -0.26
CA MET A 79 -0.56 2.57 -1.12
C MET A 79 0.91 2.18 -1.12
N ASP A 80 1.24 1.09 -1.80
CA ASP A 80 2.58 0.51 -1.76
C ASP A 80 3.24 0.37 -3.13
N GLY A 81 2.70 1.02 -4.14
CA GLY A 81 3.25 0.92 -5.49
C GLY A 81 3.17 -0.47 -6.08
N GLY A 82 2.36 -1.35 -5.51
CA GLY A 82 2.20 -2.71 -6.00
C GLY A 82 3.16 -3.72 -5.37
N VAL A 83 3.91 -3.34 -4.33
CA VAL A 83 4.87 -4.25 -3.69
C VAL A 83 4.17 -5.52 -3.20
N THR A 84 3.05 -5.40 -2.52
CA THR A 84 2.32 -6.56 -2.00
C THR A 84 1.84 -7.48 -3.13
N ALA A 85 1.28 -6.89 -4.18
CA ALA A 85 0.85 -7.67 -5.33
C ALA A 85 2.03 -8.37 -6.01
N SER A 86 3.17 -7.68 -6.13
CA SER A 86 4.37 -8.24 -6.72
C SER A 86 4.96 -9.37 -5.87
N TYR A 87 4.82 -9.27 -4.56
CA TYR A 87 5.26 -10.35 -3.66
C TYR A 87 4.47 -11.64 -3.91
N TRP A 88 3.18 -11.52 -4.15
CA TRP A 88 2.34 -12.71 -4.37
C TRP A 88 2.38 -13.21 -5.81
N TYR A 89 2.47 -12.33 -6.80
CA TYR A 89 2.23 -12.68 -8.19
C TYR A 89 3.31 -12.21 -9.17
N GLY A 90 4.35 -11.51 -8.71
CA GLY A 90 5.32 -10.88 -9.60
C GLY A 90 6.77 -11.14 -9.20
N GLU A 91 7.60 -10.16 -9.53
CA GLU A 91 9.05 -10.26 -9.41
C GLU A 91 9.56 -10.46 -7.98
N LEU A 92 8.79 -10.04 -6.99
CA LEU A 92 9.16 -10.20 -5.58
C LEU A 92 8.66 -11.50 -4.97
N ALA A 93 7.91 -12.31 -5.71
CA ALA A 93 7.36 -13.55 -5.18
C ALA A 93 8.48 -14.56 -4.87
N PRO A 94 8.39 -15.28 -3.74
CA PRO A 94 9.30 -16.39 -3.46
C PRO A 94 9.16 -17.47 -4.53
N ARG A 95 10.28 -18.08 -4.91
CA ARG A 95 10.29 -19.11 -5.97
C ARG A 95 9.30 -20.25 -5.73
N PRO A 96 9.25 -20.86 -4.53
CA PRO A 96 8.27 -21.93 -4.30
C PRO A 96 6.82 -21.49 -4.52
N ALA A 97 6.50 -20.25 -4.18
CA ALA A 97 5.14 -19.72 -4.38
C ALA A 97 4.82 -19.60 -5.88
N LEU A 98 5.79 -19.18 -6.70
CA LEU A 98 5.59 -19.11 -8.14
C LEU A 98 5.31 -20.47 -8.74
N ASP A 99 6.01 -21.50 -8.27
CA ASP A 99 5.87 -22.84 -8.81
C ASP A 99 4.50 -23.45 -8.51
N HIS A 100 3.87 -23.01 -7.46
CA HIS A 100 2.58 -23.55 -7.00
C HIS A 100 1.41 -22.63 -7.21
N ALA A 101 1.67 -21.37 -7.38
CA ALA A 101 0.60 -20.38 -7.48
C ALA A 101 -0.03 -20.41 -8.87
N GLU A 102 -1.32 -20.64 -8.93
CA GLU A 102 -2.06 -20.46 -10.16
C GLU A 102 -2.38 -18.98 -10.29
N PRO A 103 -2.16 -18.39 -11.46
CA PRO A 103 -2.59 -17.03 -11.67
C PRO A 103 -4.08 -16.96 -11.43
N PRO A 104 -4.53 -16.17 -10.57
CA PRO A 104 -5.96 -16.03 -10.40
C PRO A 104 -6.56 -15.56 -11.69
N LEU A 105 -7.16 -16.09 -12.11
CA LEU A 105 -7.35 -15.79 -13.14
C LEU A 105 -7.60 -14.97 -13.92
N ASN A 106 -7.64 -15.04 -14.09
CA ASN A 106 -7.54 -14.42 -14.60
C ASN A 106 -7.63 -13.52 -14.78
N GLY A 107 -7.48 -13.60 -14.79
CA GLY A 107 -7.35 -12.86 -14.92
C GLY A 107 -7.31 -12.28 -14.65
N SER A 108 -7.37 -12.74 -14.44
CA SER A 108 -7.29 -12.09 -14.31
C SER A 108 -6.78 -11.88 -14.39
#